data_28457b927a614c7057ef69250201ab3b
#
_entry.id   28457b927a614c7057ef69250201ab3b
#
_cell.length_a   1.000
_cell.length_b   1.000
_cell.length_c   1.000
_cell.angle_alpha   90.00
_cell.angle_beta   90.00
_cell.angle_gamma   90.00
#
_symmetry.space_group_name_H-M   'P 1'
#
loop_
_entity.id
_entity.type
_entity.pdbx_description
1 polymer ?
#
loop_
_entity_poly.entity_id
_entity_poly.type
_entity_poly.pdbx_seq_one_letter_code
_entity_poly.pdbx_strand_id
1 'polypeptide(L)'
;MKNALRNNLNWFENSGVMFPKDGLWGVAERVAVVKNNEAIEKMYASFVAWTPYGDYSVIEQRRADCNFEAAYLFLLASEVFGEQKYFDIGVTLLDFLYHRSGLLWRNEDQYPCGSWNWSHIKRSSDVYFDDESWCIFLQLEIAKRYPELDKKYNMKHWAMILADQLASAALRVMHACKDQEIWADTEKKIWLGSLQLPHWGSLTVMALARAYEESPKQEYLDFIQEYDAYLNEDPAKFNVSECSYALIGDCAAYRYTGDVRYLATARIYGDIILSKMKDSGNIPAEHYEAPTGEHLVDTIYTVNWALIGLQALSSVDEKYISAYEKLKALIIRIQDITPDVQVNGCWRGMFDMNRNSWGGGDRYEGGAGSIYTGWTNAPISWVLALDILKRNLFS
;
A
#
# COMPACT_ATOMS: atom_id res chain seq x y z
N MET A 1 -8.02 -16.51 -10.30
CA MET A 1 -8.20 -15.10 -9.97
C MET A 1 -9.57 -14.78 -9.38
N LYS A 2 -10.70 -14.87 -10.11
CA LYS A 2 -12.03 -14.49 -9.55
C LYS A 2 -12.35 -15.14 -8.20
N ASN A 3 -12.05 -16.42 -8.02
CA ASN A 3 -12.28 -17.11 -6.76
C ASN A 3 -11.38 -16.57 -5.63
N ALA A 4 -10.09 -16.29 -5.92
CA ALA A 4 -9.19 -15.75 -4.92
C ALA A 4 -9.63 -14.33 -4.49
N LEU A 5 -10.02 -13.49 -5.43
CA LEU A 5 -10.60 -12.18 -5.13
C LEU A 5 -11.88 -12.33 -4.27
N ARG A 6 -12.81 -13.22 -4.65
CA ARG A 6 -14.04 -13.46 -3.89
C ARG A 6 -13.76 -13.95 -2.46
N ASN A 7 -12.79 -14.85 -2.29
CA ASN A 7 -12.41 -15.36 -0.98
C ASN A 7 -11.87 -14.23 -0.09
N ASN A 8 -11.07 -13.33 -0.66
CA ASN A 8 -10.53 -12.21 0.11
C ASN A 8 -11.62 -11.18 0.50
N LEU A 9 -12.56 -10.87 -0.40
CA LEU A 9 -13.71 -10.04 -0.05
C LEU A 9 -14.55 -10.66 1.07
N ASN A 10 -14.77 -11.98 1.02
CA ASN A 10 -15.45 -12.72 2.08
C ASN A 10 -14.68 -12.67 3.41
N TRP A 11 -13.33 -12.66 3.34
CA TRP A 11 -12.51 -12.47 4.54
C TRP A 11 -12.73 -11.08 5.14
N PHE A 12 -12.71 -10.00 4.35
CA PHE A 12 -13.03 -8.66 4.85
C PHE A 12 -14.39 -8.61 5.54
N GLU A 13 -15.41 -9.26 4.98
CA GLU A 13 -16.77 -9.27 5.53
C GLU A 13 -16.92 -10.15 6.79
N ASN A 14 -16.08 -11.17 7.00
CA ASN A 14 -16.31 -12.19 8.02
C ASN A 14 -15.24 -12.34 9.09
N SER A 15 -14.04 -11.78 8.88
CA SER A 15 -12.93 -11.88 9.86
C SER A 15 -13.08 -11.01 11.10
N GLY A 16 -14.02 -10.07 11.08
CA GLY A 16 -14.21 -9.07 12.15
C GLY A 16 -13.48 -7.75 11.90
N VAL A 17 -12.68 -7.61 10.84
CA VAL A 17 -11.98 -6.35 10.50
C VAL A 17 -12.94 -5.23 10.10
N MET A 18 -14.13 -5.57 9.59
CA MET A 18 -15.23 -4.64 9.37
C MET A 18 -16.38 -4.96 10.33
N PHE A 19 -16.78 -3.98 11.12
CA PHE A 19 -17.94 -4.11 11.98
C PHE A 19 -18.71 -2.77 12.06
N PRO A 20 -19.97 -2.73 11.59
CA PRO A 20 -20.69 -3.77 10.83
C PRO A 20 -20.01 -4.18 9.53
N LYS A 21 -20.41 -5.30 8.95
CA LYS A 21 -19.83 -5.87 7.72
C LYS A 21 -19.94 -4.98 6.46
N ASP A 22 -20.73 -3.94 6.53
CA ASP A 22 -20.86 -2.91 5.48
C ASP A 22 -19.80 -1.82 5.55
N GLY A 23 -18.89 -1.86 6.54
CA GLY A 23 -17.82 -0.89 6.71
C GLY A 23 -18.26 0.44 7.36
N LEU A 24 -19.41 0.50 8.02
CA LEU A 24 -19.94 1.73 8.64
C LEU A 24 -18.92 2.43 9.56
N TRP A 25 -18.13 1.67 10.29
CA TRP A 25 -17.05 2.17 11.17
C TRP A 25 -15.66 1.99 10.59
N GLY A 26 -15.56 1.87 9.27
CA GLY A 26 -14.30 1.63 8.59
C GLY A 26 -13.78 0.20 8.72
N VAL A 27 -12.55 0.00 8.27
CA VAL A 27 -11.83 -1.26 8.38
C VAL A 27 -10.72 -1.14 9.41
N ALA A 28 -10.59 -2.15 10.28
CA ALA A 28 -9.50 -2.26 11.24
C ALA A 28 -8.17 -2.52 10.52
N GLU A 29 -7.06 -2.12 11.11
CA GLU A 29 -5.73 -2.25 10.50
C GLU A 29 -5.39 -3.69 10.17
N ARG A 30 -5.58 -4.61 11.14
CA ARG A 30 -5.16 -6.00 10.99
C ARG A 30 -5.89 -6.98 11.91
N VAL A 31 -5.79 -8.25 11.56
CA VAL A 31 -5.99 -9.37 12.48
C VAL A 31 -4.62 -9.82 12.99
N ALA A 32 -4.47 -10.00 14.29
CA ALA A 32 -3.28 -10.55 14.91
C ALA A 32 -3.54 -11.97 15.40
N VAL A 33 -2.67 -12.89 15.02
CA VAL A 33 -2.67 -14.27 15.54
C VAL A 33 -1.88 -14.28 16.86
N VAL A 34 -2.56 -14.43 17.99
CA VAL A 34 -1.97 -14.19 19.30
C VAL A 34 -1.56 -15.45 20.05
N LYS A 35 -2.24 -16.53 19.84
CA LYS A 35 -1.98 -17.80 20.55
C LYS A 35 -0.57 -18.30 20.27
N ASN A 36 0.18 -18.53 21.35
CA ASN A 36 1.57 -19.01 21.31
C ASN A 36 2.53 -18.08 20.54
N ASN A 37 2.24 -16.78 20.47
CA ASN A 37 3.06 -15.81 19.79
C ASN A 37 3.45 -14.65 20.70
N GLU A 38 4.61 -14.80 21.37
CA GLU A 38 5.11 -13.80 22.33
C GLU A 38 5.38 -12.43 21.69
N ALA A 39 5.81 -12.39 20.42
CA ALA A 39 6.06 -11.13 19.72
C ALA A 39 4.75 -10.36 19.49
N ILE A 40 3.69 -11.08 19.13
CA ILE A 40 2.35 -10.49 18.94
C ILE A 40 1.73 -10.09 20.28
N GLU A 41 1.95 -10.87 21.37
CA GLU A 41 1.50 -10.49 22.72
C GLU A 41 2.16 -9.17 23.19
N LYS A 42 3.44 -8.97 22.87
CA LYS A 42 4.14 -7.70 23.15
C LYS A 42 3.58 -6.54 22.31
N MET A 43 3.25 -6.80 21.05
CA MET A 43 2.59 -5.82 20.19
C MET A 43 1.27 -5.35 20.79
N TYR A 44 0.50 -6.26 21.36
CA TYR A 44 -0.76 -5.97 22.04
C TYR A 44 -0.65 -4.90 23.10
N ALA A 45 0.38 -4.97 23.92
CA ALA A 45 0.61 -4.01 24.99
C ALA A 45 0.80 -2.58 24.48
N SER A 46 1.15 -2.41 23.20
CA SER A 46 1.34 -1.09 22.57
C SER A 46 0.08 -0.52 21.93
N PHE A 47 -0.95 -1.33 21.66
CA PHE A 47 -2.21 -0.87 21.08
C PHE A 47 -3.23 -0.53 22.15
N VAL A 48 -3.91 0.60 21.97
CA VAL A 48 -4.92 1.10 22.92
C VAL A 48 -6.33 0.55 22.68
N ALA A 49 -6.56 -0.07 21.51
CA ALA A 49 -7.84 -0.65 21.16
C ALA A 49 -7.67 -1.93 20.34
N TRP A 50 -8.24 -3.01 20.84
CA TRP A 50 -8.29 -4.30 20.20
C TRP A 50 -9.47 -5.13 20.70
N THR A 51 -9.97 -6.04 19.88
CA THR A 51 -11.07 -6.95 20.24
C THR A 51 -10.59 -8.38 20.17
N PRO A 52 -10.60 -9.13 21.29
CA PRO A 52 -10.21 -10.52 21.30
C PRO A 52 -11.24 -11.39 20.57
N TYR A 53 -10.73 -12.39 19.86
CA TYR A 53 -11.53 -13.29 19.04
C TYR A 53 -10.93 -14.70 19.07
N GLY A 54 -11.03 -15.40 20.19
CA GLY A 54 -10.41 -16.73 20.38
C GLY A 54 -8.88 -16.66 20.32
N ASP A 55 -8.30 -17.31 19.31
CA ASP A 55 -6.84 -17.33 19.09
C ASP A 55 -6.32 -16.09 18.35
N TYR A 56 -7.22 -15.16 18.01
CA TYR A 56 -6.95 -13.96 17.25
C TYR A 56 -7.40 -12.70 17.98
N SER A 57 -6.93 -11.56 17.46
CA SER A 57 -7.49 -10.28 17.85
C SER A 57 -7.52 -9.33 16.68
N VAL A 58 -8.57 -8.55 16.62
CA VAL A 58 -8.70 -7.45 15.68
C VAL A 58 -8.07 -6.22 16.33
N ILE A 59 -7.06 -5.67 15.68
CA ILE A 59 -6.46 -4.39 16.07
C ILE A 59 -7.36 -3.28 15.55
N GLU A 60 -8.09 -2.66 16.48
CA GLU A 60 -9.18 -1.71 16.20
C GLU A 60 -8.70 -0.34 15.70
N GLN A 61 -7.43 -0.20 15.42
CA GLN A 61 -6.88 1.00 14.84
C GLN A 61 -7.38 1.15 13.40
N ARG A 62 -8.06 2.28 13.11
CA ARG A 62 -8.52 2.60 11.76
C ARG A 62 -7.57 3.64 11.19
N ARG A 63 -6.78 3.22 10.22
CA ARG A 63 -5.85 4.06 9.48
C ARG A 63 -6.51 4.61 8.22
N ALA A 64 -6.10 5.81 7.80
CA ALA A 64 -6.66 6.44 6.62
C ALA A 64 -6.31 5.68 5.34
N ASP A 65 -5.03 5.36 5.14
CA ASP A 65 -4.50 4.58 4.03
C ASP A 65 -5.23 3.25 3.88
N CYS A 66 -5.25 2.41 4.92
CA CYS A 66 -5.93 1.12 4.90
C CYS A 66 -7.41 1.21 4.53
N ASN A 67 -8.09 2.27 4.96
CA ASN A 67 -9.50 2.48 4.62
C ASN A 67 -9.70 2.95 3.18
N PHE A 68 -8.82 3.80 2.62
CA PHE A 68 -8.82 4.12 1.20
C PHE A 68 -8.52 2.89 0.34
N GLU A 69 -7.57 2.08 0.75
CA GLU A 69 -7.18 0.85 0.08
C GLU A 69 -8.34 -0.14 0.04
N ALA A 70 -9.02 -0.37 1.16
CA ALA A 70 -10.20 -1.23 1.21
C ALA A 70 -11.37 -0.63 0.38
N ALA A 71 -11.62 0.67 0.47
CA ALA A 71 -12.66 1.32 -0.33
C ALA A 71 -12.42 1.13 -1.83
N TYR A 72 -11.18 1.35 -2.29
CA TYR A 72 -10.82 1.14 -3.70
C TYR A 72 -11.00 -0.33 -4.12
N LEU A 73 -10.59 -1.28 -3.27
CA LEU A 73 -10.83 -2.71 -3.51
C LEU A 73 -12.32 -3.01 -3.73
N PHE A 74 -13.19 -2.55 -2.84
CA PHE A 74 -14.63 -2.83 -2.93
C PHE A 74 -15.26 -2.16 -4.16
N LEU A 75 -14.83 -0.97 -4.53
CA LEU A 75 -15.26 -0.31 -5.76
C LEU A 75 -14.85 -1.13 -7.01
N LEU A 76 -13.60 -1.58 -7.09
CA LEU A 76 -13.13 -2.46 -8.17
C LEU A 76 -13.89 -3.80 -8.18
N ALA A 77 -14.18 -4.38 -7.02
CA ALA A 77 -14.94 -5.61 -6.90
C ALA A 77 -16.36 -5.45 -7.46
N SER A 78 -16.98 -4.29 -7.30
CA SER A 78 -18.29 -4.01 -7.90
C SER A 78 -18.25 -4.06 -9.43
N GLU A 79 -17.18 -3.56 -10.06
CA GLU A 79 -16.99 -3.67 -11.51
C GLU A 79 -16.76 -5.12 -11.95
N VAL A 80 -15.91 -5.87 -11.22
CA VAL A 80 -15.55 -7.27 -11.54
C VAL A 80 -16.75 -8.21 -11.47
N PHE A 81 -17.60 -8.03 -10.47
CA PHE A 81 -18.70 -8.95 -10.18
C PHE A 81 -20.07 -8.44 -10.61
N GLY A 82 -20.22 -7.13 -10.87
CA GLY A 82 -21.51 -6.50 -11.14
C GLY A 82 -22.45 -6.50 -9.93
N GLU A 83 -21.91 -6.54 -8.72
CA GLU A 83 -22.70 -6.61 -7.48
C GLU A 83 -22.71 -5.26 -6.75
N GLN A 84 -23.89 -4.66 -6.65
CA GLN A 84 -24.10 -3.37 -6.01
C GLN A 84 -23.62 -3.33 -4.56
N LYS A 85 -23.74 -4.43 -3.82
CA LYS A 85 -23.29 -4.51 -2.43
C LYS A 85 -21.82 -4.08 -2.24
N TYR A 86 -20.94 -4.40 -3.20
CA TYR A 86 -19.54 -4.01 -3.11
C TYR A 86 -19.34 -2.52 -3.34
N PHE A 87 -20.08 -1.94 -4.28
CA PHE A 87 -20.09 -0.49 -4.45
C PHE A 87 -20.56 0.20 -3.16
N ASP A 88 -21.65 -0.29 -2.57
CA ASP A 88 -22.22 0.27 -1.33
C ASP A 88 -21.21 0.19 -0.17
N ILE A 89 -20.49 -0.92 0.00
CA ILE A 89 -19.41 -1.05 0.99
C ILE A 89 -18.29 -0.03 0.71
N GLY A 90 -17.83 0.08 -0.54
CA GLY A 90 -16.82 1.07 -0.92
C GLY A 90 -17.24 2.50 -0.56
N VAL A 91 -18.48 2.87 -0.88
CA VAL A 91 -19.07 4.18 -0.51
C VAL A 91 -19.17 4.35 1.00
N THR A 92 -19.55 3.31 1.73
CA THR A 92 -19.68 3.38 3.20
C THR A 92 -18.31 3.60 3.87
N LEU A 93 -17.24 2.96 3.34
CA LEU A 93 -15.86 3.22 3.80
C LEU A 93 -15.40 4.65 3.49
N LEU A 94 -15.75 5.19 2.32
CA LEU A 94 -15.49 6.61 2.02
C LEU A 94 -16.30 7.55 2.93
N ASP A 95 -17.57 7.24 3.21
CA ASP A 95 -18.36 7.99 4.19
C ASP A 95 -17.74 7.95 5.60
N PHE A 96 -17.12 6.81 5.98
CA PHE A 96 -16.36 6.73 7.23
C PHE A 96 -15.17 7.70 7.18
N LEU A 97 -14.34 7.64 6.17
CA LEU A 97 -13.17 8.51 6.01
C LEU A 97 -13.55 9.99 6.07
N TYR A 98 -14.46 10.42 5.21
CA TYR A 98 -14.75 11.83 5.03
C TYR A 98 -15.69 12.43 6.09
N HIS A 99 -16.55 11.65 6.72
CA HIS A 99 -17.61 12.20 7.56
C HIS A 99 -17.66 11.68 9.00
N ARG A 100 -17.14 10.46 9.27
CA ARG A 100 -17.28 9.83 10.59
C ARG A 100 -15.98 9.66 11.36
N SER A 101 -14.86 9.44 10.66
CA SER A 101 -13.56 9.15 11.30
C SER A 101 -12.96 10.34 12.03
N GLY A 102 -13.16 11.54 11.51
CA GLY A 102 -12.46 12.74 11.94
C GLY A 102 -10.96 12.72 11.63
N LEU A 103 -10.53 11.88 10.67
CA LEU A 103 -9.13 11.74 10.28
C LEU A 103 -8.65 12.88 9.38
N LEU A 104 -9.51 13.40 8.50
CA LEU A 104 -9.16 14.47 7.57
C LEU A 104 -9.01 15.82 8.27
N TRP A 105 -7.85 16.44 8.10
CA TRP A 105 -7.58 17.80 8.56
C TRP A 105 -8.09 18.83 7.55
N ARG A 106 -9.17 19.51 7.91
CA ARG A 106 -9.90 20.44 7.03
C ARG A 106 -9.64 21.92 7.29
N ASN A 107 -8.89 22.23 8.34
CA ASN A 107 -8.62 23.61 8.69
C ASN A 107 -7.46 24.14 7.85
N GLU A 108 -7.75 25.06 6.94
CA GLU A 108 -6.76 25.67 6.03
C GLU A 108 -5.70 26.50 6.77
N ASP A 109 -5.99 26.97 8.00
CA ASP A 109 -5.03 27.69 8.85
C ASP A 109 -4.06 26.73 9.58
N GLN A 110 -4.22 25.43 9.46
CA GLN A 110 -3.39 24.43 10.12
C GLN A 110 -2.56 23.66 9.09
N TYR A 111 -1.31 23.43 9.43
CA TYR A 111 -0.40 22.62 8.64
C TYR A 111 -0.25 21.22 9.26
N PRO A 112 -0.30 20.15 8.48
CA PRO A 112 -0.58 20.07 7.06
C PRO A 112 -2.10 19.96 6.77
N CYS A 113 -2.70 20.95 6.14
CA CYS A 113 -4.09 20.92 5.72
C CYS A 113 -4.31 19.86 4.63
N GLY A 114 -5.47 19.19 4.65
CA GLY A 114 -5.78 18.11 3.71
C GLY A 114 -5.14 16.77 4.05
N SER A 115 -4.27 16.73 5.06
CA SER A 115 -3.66 15.48 5.53
C SER A 115 -4.65 14.62 6.32
N TRP A 116 -4.27 13.38 6.45
CA TRP A 116 -5.03 12.38 7.19
C TRP A 116 -4.28 11.99 8.45
N ASN A 117 -4.90 12.14 9.62
CA ASN A 117 -4.33 11.56 10.83
C ASN A 117 -4.05 10.06 10.59
N TRP A 118 -2.89 9.61 11.05
CA TRP A 118 -2.48 8.22 10.89
C TRP A 118 -3.55 7.24 11.36
N SER A 119 -4.17 7.49 12.51
CA SER A 119 -5.29 6.69 12.96
C SER A 119 -6.29 7.49 13.79
N HIS A 120 -7.51 6.96 13.92
CA HIS A 120 -8.57 7.57 14.73
C HIS A 120 -8.29 7.52 16.24
N ILE A 121 -7.34 6.68 16.68
CA ILE A 121 -6.98 6.52 18.09
C ILE A 121 -5.82 7.46 18.44
N LYS A 122 -4.80 7.54 17.59
CA LYS A 122 -3.64 8.40 17.78
C LYS A 122 -3.79 9.66 16.92
N ARG A 123 -4.30 10.71 17.51
CA ARG A 123 -4.43 12.00 16.85
C ARG A 123 -3.20 12.85 17.15
N SER A 124 -2.40 13.09 16.14
CA SER A 124 -1.25 13.99 16.18
C SER A 124 -1.17 14.74 14.86
N SER A 125 -0.37 15.81 14.83
CA SER A 125 -0.06 16.50 13.58
C SER A 125 0.97 15.74 12.74
N ASP A 126 1.50 14.63 13.26
CA ASP A 126 2.51 13.83 12.55
C ASP A 126 1.83 12.99 11.48
N VAL A 127 2.41 12.99 10.31
CA VAL A 127 1.96 12.26 9.12
C VAL A 127 3.12 11.51 8.50
N TYR A 128 2.83 10.41 7.82
CA TYR A 128 3.86 9.61 7.14
C TYR A 128 3.89 9.91 5.65
N PHE A 129 5.09 10.00 5.06
CA PHE A 129 5.24 10.25 3.63
C PHE A 129 4.55 9.20 2.76
N ASP A 130 4.65 7.93 3.11
CA ASP A 130 4.03 6.82 2.39
C ASP A 130 2.51 6.75 2.55
N ASP A 131 2.01 6.87 3.77
CA ASP A 131 0.57 6.83 4.06
C ASP A 131 -0.16 7.98 3.35
N GLU A 132 0.38 9.20 3.43
CA GLU A 132 -0.22 10.35 2.74
C GLU A 132 -0.10 10.24 1.21
N SER A 133 0.95 9.60 0.72
CA SER A 133 1.11 9.32 -0.71
C SER A 133 0.03 8.38 -1.22
N TRP A 134 -0.29 7.31 -0.48
CA TRP A 134 -1.43 6.45 -0.81
C TRP A 134 -2.76 7.18 -0.73
N CYS A 135 -2.95 8.03 0.31
CA CYS A 135 -4.16 8.84 0.43
C CYS A 135 -4.35 9.78 -0.77
N ILE A 136 -3.30 10.47 -1.23
CA ILE A 136 -3.36 11.32 -2.43
C ILE A 136 -3.71 10.49 -3.66
N PHE A 137 -2.92 9.43 -3.91
CA PHE A 137 -3.04 8.61 -5.09
C PHE A 137 -4.44 7.99 -5.22
N LEU A 138 -4.93 7.36 -4.17
CA LEU A 138 -6.23 6.67 -4.19
C LEU A 138 -7.40 7.63 -4.28
N GLN A 139 -7.35 8.81 -3.65
CA GLN A 139 -8.35 9.85 -3.83
C GLN A 139 -8.47 10.24 -5.30
N LEU A 140 -7.33 10.50 -5.97
CA LEU A 140 -7.31 10.91 -7.37
C LEU A 140 -7.75 9.78 -8.31
N GLU A 141 -7.38 8.53 -8.02
CA GLU A 141 -7.82 7.37 -8.81
C GLU A 141 -9.33 7.10 -8.66
N ILE A 142 -9.84 7.17 -7.43
CA ILE A 142 -11.28 7.01 -7.19
C ILE A 142 -12.05 8.16 -7.87
N ALA A 143 -11.60 9.40 -7.70
CA ALA A 143 -12.24 10.57 -8.32
C ALA A 143 -12.26 10.49 -9.85
N LYS A 144 -11.21 9.97 -10.49
CA LYS A 144 -11.12 9.76 -11.94
C LYS A 144 -12.12 8.71 -12.42
N ARG A 145 -12.23 7.58 -11.67
CA ARG A 145 -13.10 6.46 -12.06
C ARG A 145 -14.57 6.68 -11.72
N TYR A 146 -14.85 7.38 -10.63
CA TYR A 146 -16.18 7.60 -10.07
C TYR A 146 -16.40 9.10 -9.81
N PRO A 147 -16.64 9.92 -10.88
CA PRO A 147 -16.77 11.37 -10.73
C PRO A 147 -17.91 11.81 -9.78
N GLU A 148 -18.94 10.98 -9.61
CA GLU A 148 -20.01 11.22 -8.65
C GLU A 148 -19.52 11.15 -7.20
N LEU A 149 -18.51 10.31 -6.91
CA LEU A 149 -17.89 10.23 -5.58
C LEU A 149 -16.98 11.45 -5.34
N ASP A 150 -16.25 11.91 -6.38
CA ASP A 150 -15.50 13.17 -6.28
C ASP A 150 -16.43 14.33 -5.94
N LYS A 151 -17.56 14.45 -6.66
CA LYS A 151 -18.57 15.47 -6.39
C LYS A 151 -19.13 15.39 -4.96
N LYS A 152 -19.28 14.17 -4.40
CA LYS A 152 -19.79 13.95 -3.05
C LYS A 152 -18.77 14.33 -1.97
N TYR A 153 -17.50 13.96 -2.15
CA TYR A 153 -16.47 14.05 -1.11
C TYR A 153 -15.45 15.16 -1.33
N ASN A 154 -15.44 15.78 -2.52
CA ASN A 154 -14.45 16.78 -2.94
C ASN A 154 -13.01 16.21 -2.90
N MET A 155 -12.85 14.97 -3.39
CA MET A 155 -11.61 14.20 -3.26
C MET A 155 -10.43 14.88 -3.93
N LYS A 156 -10.61 15.35 -5.17
CA LYS A 156 -9.55 16.07 -5.90
C LYS A 156 -9.06 17.30 -5.15
N HIS A 157 -9.97 18.07 -4.58
CA HIS A 157 -9.60 19.25 -3.81
C HIS A 157 -8.68 18.90 -2.63
N TRP A 158 -9.06 17.93 -1.81
CA TRP A 158 -8.27 17.53 -0.66
C TRP A 158 -6.95 16.87 -1.04
N ALA A 159 -6.96 16.01 -2.06
CA ALA A 159 -5.76 15.38 -2.58
C ALA A 159 -4.75 16.41 -3.13
N MET A 160 -5.22 17.42 -3.85
CA MET A 160 -4.34 18.43 -4.45
C MET A 160 -3.75 19.39 -3.40
N ILE A 161 -4.52 19.78 -2.37
CA ILE A 161 -3.98 20.55 -1.24
C ILE A 161 -2.88 19.75 -0.54
N LEU A 162 -3.11 18.46 -0.28
CA LEU A 162 -2.15 17.61 0.38
C LEU A 162 -0.91 17.38 -0.51
N ALA A 163 -1.09 17.20 -1.83
CA ALA A 163 0.03 17.02 -2.77
C ALA A 163 0.97 18.23 -2.81
N ASP A 164 0.42 19.45 -2.74
CA ASP A 164 1.24 20.67 -2.65
C ASP A 164 2.13 20.69 -1.39
N GLN A 165 1.57 20.27 -0.27
CA GLN A 165 2.29 20.23 0.98
C GLN A 165 3.30 19.08 1.05
N LEU A 166 2.94 17.91 0.47
CA LEU A 166 3.84 16.77 0.33
C LEU A 166 5.06 17.14 -0.51
N ALA A 167 4.86 17.76 -1.70
CA ALA A 167 5.95 18.18 -2.57
C ALA A 167 6.90 19.17 -1.88
N SER A 168 6.34 20.21 -1.27
CA SER A 168 7.11 21.22 -0.54
C SER A 168 7.89 20.60 0.64
N ALA A 169 7.28 19.69 1.39
CA ALA A 169 7.94 18.99 2.49
C ALA A 169 9.05 18.06 1.99
N ALA A 170 8.80 17.29 0.94
CA ALA A 170 9.73 16.33 0.40
C ALA A 170 10.98 17.02 -0.19
N LEU A 171 10.81 18.07 -1.00
CA LEU A 171 11.92 18.88 -1.53
C LEU A 171 12.72 19.54 -0.40
N ARG A 172 12.06 20.14 0.59
CA ARG A 172 12.72 20.73 1.74
C ARG A 172 13.57 19.72 2.49
N VAL A 173 13.02 18.53 2.79
CA VAL A 173 13.73 17.46 3.49
C VAL A 173 14.92 16.98 2.67
N MET A 174 14.73 16.72 1.38
CA MET A 174 15.77 16.25 0.47
C MET A 174 16.93 17.25 0.38
N HIS A 175 16.65 18.55 0.21
CA HIS A 175 17.67 19.60 0.13
C HIS A 175 18.39 19.84 1.47
N ALA A 176 17.66 19.81 2.59
CA ALA A 176 18.25 19.99 3.92
C ALA A 176 19.12 18.81 4.35
N CYS A 177 18.84 17.61 3.84
CA CYS A 177 19.51 16.38 4.25
C CYS A 177 20.48 15.82 3.19
N LYS A 178 20.80 16.60 2.15
CA LYS A 178 21.57 16.14 0.98
C LYS A 178 22.86 15.37 1.33
N ASP A 179 23.57 15.80 2.37
CA ASP A 179 24.83 15.21 2.79
C ASP A 179 24.67 14.30 4.04
N GLN A 180 23.44 13.92 4.40
CA GLN A 180 23.14 13.10 5.58
C GLN A 180 22.79 11.67 5.19
N GLU A 181 22.98 10.74 6.13
CA GLU A 181 22.59 9.34 5.94
C GLU A 181 21.07 9.11 5.99
N ILE A 182 20.32 10.04 6.61
CA ILE A 182 18.88 9.94 6.79
C ILE A 182 18.20 11.22 6.33
N TRP A 183 17.26 11.12 5.40
CA TRP A 183 16.45 12.23 4.90
C TRP A 183 15.12 12.31 5.65
N ALA A 184 15.13 12.87 6.82
CA ALA A 184 13.97 13.00 7.69
C ALA A 184 13.59 14.46 7.95
N ASP A 185 12.34 14.74 8.28
CA ASP A 185 11.85 16.09 8.63
C ASP A 185 12.36 16.54 9.99
N THR A 186 13.65 16.91 10.06
CA THR A 186 14.30 17.37 11.29
C THR A 186 13.91 18.80 11.67
N GLU A 187 13.46 19.61 10.72
CA GLU A 187 13.08 21.00 10.92
C GLU A 187 11.69 21.13 11.57
N LYS A 188 10.65 20.62 10.91
CA LYS A 188 9.27 20.72 11.40
C LYS A 188 8.86 19.54 12.28
N LYS A 189 9.50 18.39 12.08
CA LYS A 189 9.21 17.12 12.79
C LYS A 189 7.76 16.67 12.66
N ILE A 190 7.16 16.94 11.50
CA ILE A 190 5.77 16.61 11.20
C ILE A 190 5.69 15.43 10.25
N TRP A 191 6.54 15.42 9.21
CA TRP A 191 6.57 14.35 8.22
C TRP A 191 7.50 13.23 8.68
N LEU A 192 6.94 12.05 8.88
CA LEU A 192 7.65 10.86 9.32
C LEU A 192 8.05 9.98 8.15
N GLY A 193 9.14 9.24 8.33
CA GLY A 193 9.75 8.41 7.31
C GLY A 193 11.05 8.99 6.79
N SER A 194 11.90 8.14 6.18
CA SER A 194 13.16 8.58 5.56
C SER A 194 13.06 8.48 4.05
N LEU A 195 13.05 9.63 3.36
CA LEU A 195 12.96 9.68 1.90
C LEU A 195 14.13 8.99 1.17
N GLN A 196 15.20 8.65 1.87
CA GLN A 196 16.27 7.82 1.27
C GLN A 196 15.83 6.38 0.96
N LEU A 197 14.78 5.89 1.61
CA LEU A 197 14.23 4.58 1.32
C LEU A 197 13.08 4.73 0.31
N PRO A 198 13.12 4.00 -0.79
CA PRO A 198 12.05 3.98 -1.80
C PRO A 198 10.65 3.75 -1.25
N HIS A 199 10.52 3.03 -0.16
CA HIS A 199 9.31 2.86 0.61
C HIS A 199 8.58 4.21 0.87
N TRP A 200 9.29 5.27 1.27
CA TRP A 200 8.70 6.60 1.41
C TRP A 200 8.90 7.48 0.17
N GLY A 201 10.12 7.50 -0.38
CA GLY A 201 10.45 8.41 -1.47
C GLY A 201 9.78 8.04 -2.79
N SER A 202 9.77 6.77 -3.18
CA SER A 202 9.14 6.35 -4.44
C SER A 202 7.61 6.36 -4.36
N LEU A 203 7.01 6.14 -3.18
CA LEU A 203 5.57 6.35 -3.03
C LEU A 203 5.22 7.84 -3.12
N THR A 204 6.10 8.73 -2.61
CA THR A 204 5.96 10.18 -2.84
C THR A 204 6.04 10.52 -4.34
N VAL A 205 6.97 9.91 -5.08
CA VAL A 205 7.04 10.04 -6.56
C VAL A 205 5.72 9.61 -7.21
N MET A 206 5.17 8.47 -6.83
CA MET A 206 3.90 7.94 -7.35
C MET A 206 2.76 8.95 -7.13
N ALA A 207 2.62 9.48 -5.92
CA ALA A 207 1.57 10.42 -5.57
C ALA A 207 1.69 11.74 -6.34
N LEU A 208 2.91 12.30 -6.40
CA LEU A 208 3.17 13.56 -7.10
C LEU A 208 3.06 13.43 -8.62
N ALA A 209 3.44 12.29 -9.19
CA ALA A 209 3.24 12.01 -10.60
C ALA A 209 1.74 11.96 -10.95
N ARG A 210 0.93 11.32 -10.12
CA ARG A 210 -0.52 11.30 -10.30
C ARG A 210 -1.15 12.68 -10.12
N ALA A 211 -0.68 13.47 -9.15
CA ALA A 211 -1.11 14.85 -8.95
C ALA A 211 -0.70 15.75 -10.14
N TYR A 212 0.46 15.50 -10.74
CA TYR A 212 0.93 16.18 -11.94
C TYR A 212 0.00 15.96 -13.16
N GLU A 213 -0.51 14.74 -13.36
CA GLU A 213 -1.51 14.47 -14.41
C GLU A 213 -2.78 15.31 -14.19
N GLU A 214 -3.21 15.50 -12.95
CA GLU A 214 -4.40 16.27 -12.61
C GLU A 214 -4.19 17.78 -12.75
N SER A 215 -3.04 18.30 -12.30
CA SER A 215 -2.67 19.70 -12.37
C SER A 215 -1.14 19.84 -12.45
N PRO A 216 -0.59 20.07 -13.64
CA PRO A 216 0.86 20.17 -13.83
C PRO A 216 1.48 21.32 -13.02
N LYS A 217 2.43 20.99 -12.13
CA LYS A 217 3.22 21.93 -11.34
C LYS A 217 4.70 21.56 -11.41
N GLN A 218 5.55 22.58 -11.54
CA GLN A 218 7.00 22.37 -11.63
C GLN A 218 7.56 21.71 -10.37
N GLU A 219 7.08 22.10 -9.20
CA GLU A 219 7.50 21.56 -7.91
C GLU A 219 7.32 20.04 -7.79
N TYR A 220 6.26 19.48 -8.39
CA TYR A 220 6.07 18.02 -8.46
C TYR A 220 7.14 17.36 -9.34
N LEU A 221 7.42 17.95 -10.50
CA LEU A 221 8.46 17.44 -11.40
C LEU A 221 9.86 17.57 -10.80
N ASP A 222 10.14 18.65 -10.08
CA ASP A 222 11.44 18.85 -9.45
C ASP A 222 11.74 17.70 -8.48
N PHE A 223 10.80 17.35 -7.59
CA PHE A 223 10.99 16.22 -6.70
C PHE A 223 11.14 14.90 -7.46
N ILE A 224 10.27 14.62 -8.44
CA ILE A 224 10.31 13.38 -9.22
C ILE A 224 11.67 13.24 -9.94
N GLN A 225 12.19 14.31 -10.54
CA GLN A 225 13.46 14.28 -11.27
C GLN A 225 14.66 14.13 -10.34
N GLU A 226 14.67 14.86 -9.23
CA GLU A 226 15.76 14.76 -8.25
C GLU A 226 15.76 13.38 -7.58
N TYR A 227 14.60 12.81 -7.32
CA TYR A 227 14.49 11.48 -6.73
C TYR A 227 14.88 10.37 -7.71
N ASP A 228 14.48 10.47 -8.99
CA ASP A 228 14.95 9.56 -10.04
C ASP A 228 16.49 9.58 -10.18
N ALA A 229 17.10 10.78 -10.13
CA ALA A 229 18.56 10.91 -10.14
C ALA A 229 19.19 10.19 -8.93
N TYR A 230 18.63 10.35 -7.73
CA TYR A 230 19.09 9.65 -6.53
C TYR A 230 18.97 8.13 -6.63
N LEU A 231 17.87 7.62 -7.19
CA LEU A 231 17.66 6.18 -7.40
C LEU A 231 18.72 5.60 -8.36
N ASN A 232 19.14 6.38 -9.37
CA ASN A 232 20.10 5.96 -10.38
C ASN A 232 21.57 6.08 -9.93
N GLU A 233 21.89 6.71 -8.79
CA GLU A 233 23.26 6.79 -8.28
C GLU A 233 23.85 5.43 -7.94
N ASP A 234 23.12 4.59 -7.24
CA ASP A 234 23.49 3.23 -6.86
C ASP A 234 22.26 2.36 -6.63
N PRO A 235 21.64 1.82 -7.69
CA PRO A 235 20.45 0.97 -7.55
C PRO A 235 20.71 -0.31 -6.74
N ALA A 236 21.96 -0.79 -6.69
CA ALA A 236 22.31 -2.02 -6.00
C ALA A 236 22.35 -1.89 -4.46
N LYS A 237 22.32 -0.66 -3.94
CA LYS A 237 22.31 -0.44 -2.49
C LYS A 237 20.99 -0.85 -1.83
N PHE A 238 19.92 -0.95 -2.60
CA PHE A 238 18.60 -1.24 -2.06
C PHE A 238 18.34 -2.75 -1.98
N ASN A 239 17.73 -3.18 -0.89
CA ASN A 239 17.19 -4.54 -0.79
C ASN A 239 16.01 -4.73 -1.75
N VAL A 240 15.59 -5.97 -1.99
CA VAL A 240 14.54 -6.27 -2.99
C VAL A 240 13.17 -5.67 -2.64
N SER A 241 12.88 -5.48 -1.36
CA SER A 241 11.66 -4.81 -0.93
C SER A 241 11.65 -3.35 -1.37
N GLU A 242 12.75 -2.63 -1.11
CA GLU A 242 12.91 -1.24 -1.55
C GLU A 242 12.91 -1.11 -3.08
N CYS A 243 13.50 -2.10 -3.80
CA CYS A 243 13.42 -2.16 -5.26
C CYS A 243 11.96 -2.28 -5.76
N SER A 244 11.10 -2.96 -5.00
CA SER A 244 9.68 -3.09 -5.36
C SER A 244 8.93 -1.76 -5.28
N TYR A 245 9.24 -0.94 -4.29
CA TYR A 245 8.67 0.42 -4.18
C TYR A 245 9.24 1.36 -5.25
N ALA A 246 10.56 1.28 -5.53
CA ALA A 246 11.18 2.05 -6.61
C ALA A 246 10.48 1.76 -7.95
N LEU A 247 10.25 0.47 -8.26
CA LEU A 247 9.55 0.05 -9.46
C LEU A 247 8.14 0.67 -9.57
N ILE A 248 7.39 0.75 -8.46
CA ILE A 248 6.06 1.36 -8.42
C ILE A 248 6.14 2.85 -8.74
N GLY A 249 7.04 3.58 -8.07
CA GLY A 249 7.22 5.01 -8.26
C GLY A 249 7.57 5.37 -9.71
N ASP A 250 8.53 4.66 -10.30
CA ASP A 250 8.99 4.93 -11.67
C ASP A 250 7.97 4.52 -12.73
N CYS A 251 7.24 3.43 -12.53
CA CYS A 251 6.11 3.07 -13.40
C CYS A 251 5.02 4.16 -13.39
N ALA A 252 4.71 4.71 -12.22
CA ALA A 252 3.77 5.81 -12.09
C ALA A 252 4.31 7.10 -12.72
N ALA A 253 5.57 7.45 -12.47
CA ALA A 253 6.22 8.61 -13.07
C ALA A 253 6.20 8.54 -14.60
N TYR A 254 6.60 7.40 -15.18
CA TYR A 254 6.51 7.17 -16.62
C TYR A 254 5.07 7.34 -17.12
N ARG A 255 4.12 6.71 -16.47
CA ARG A 255 2.71 6.72 -16.91
C ARG A 255 2.10 8.10 -16.92
N TYR A 256 2.34 8.91 -15.91
CA TYR A 256 1.67 10.20 -15.72
C TYR A 256 2.43 11.39 -16.31
N THR A 257 3.74 11.28 -16.51
CA THR A 257 4.54 12.34 -17.16
C THR A 257 4.83 12.08 -18.63
N GLY A 258 4.81 10.81 -19.06
CA GLY A 258 5.20 10.40 -20.41
C GLY A 258 6.71 10.38 -20.65
N ASP A 259 7.53 10.65 -19.64
CA ASP A 259 8.98 10.72 -19.79
C ASP A 259 9.61 9.30 -19.72
N VAL A 260 10.22 8.91 -20.83
CA VAL A 260 10.83 7.57 -20.99
C VAL A 260 12.03 7.31 -20.08
N ARG A 261 12.60 8.35 -19.46
CA ARG A 261 13.69 8.17 -18.48
C ARG A 261 13.22 7.33 -17.30
N TYR A 262 12.03 7.59 -16.78
CA TYR A 262 11.45 6.82 -15.68
C TYR A 262 11.17 5.36 -16.05
N LEU A 263 10.81 5.09 -17.32
CA LEU A 263 10.71 3.69 -17.79
C LEU A 263 12.08 3.00 -17.82
N ALA A 264 13.15 3.72 -18.11
CA ALA A 264 14.50 3.16 -18.06
C ALA A 264 14.89 2.80 -16.62
N THR A 265 14.59 3.67 -15.64
CA THR A 265 14.82 3.40 -14.21
C THR A 265 13.93 2.25 -13.71
N ALA A 266 12.65 2.21 -14.07
CA ALA A 266 11.75 1.10 -13.78
C ALA A 266 12.30 -0.25 -14.26
N ARG A 267 12.93 -0.30 -15.44
CA ARG A 267 13.58 -1.51 -15.96
C ARG A 267 14.77 -1.94 -15.11
N ILE A 268 15.56 -1.03 -14.59
CA ILE A 268 16.68 -1.36 -13.70
C ILE A 268 16.16 -2.10 -12.46
N TYR A 269 15.15 -1.56 -11.80
CA TYR A 269 14.56 -2.18 -10.62
C TYR A 269 13.80 -3.46 -10.95
N GLY A 270 13.10 -3.50 -12.07
CA GLY A 270 12.49 -4.73 -12.60
C GLY A 270 13.52 -5.83 -12.82
N ASP A 271 14.68 -5.52 -13.37
CA ASP A 271 15.77 -6.47 -13.59
C ASP A 271 16.40 -6.97 -12.29
N ILE A 272 16.56 -6.10 -11.29
CA ILE A 272 17.01 -6.51 -9.95
C ILE A 272 16.02 -7.50 -9.35
N ILE A 273 14.72 -7.21 -9.38
CA ILE A 273 13.66 -8.10 -8.88
C ILE A 273 13.70 -9.44 -9.63
N LEU A 274 13.81 -9.43 -10.96
CA LEU A 274 13.92 -10.65 -11.77
C LEU A 274 15.12 -11.48 -11.39
N SER A 275 16.27 -10.86 -11.14
CA SER A 275 17.51 -11.54 -10.75
C SER A 275 17.41 -12.28 -9.42
N LYS A 276 16.53 -11.81 -8.53
CA LYS A 276 16.25 -12.42 -7.21
C LYS A 276 15.14 -13.46 -7.26
N MET A 277 14.25 -13.38 -8.27
CA MET A 277 13.10 -14.25 -8.37
C MET A 277 13.49 -15.71 -8.56
N LYS A 278 12.90 -16.60 -7.78
CA LYS A 278 13.08 -18.05 -7.88
C LYS A 278 12.13 -18.66 -8.92
N ASP A 279 12.38 -19.88 -9.34
CA ASP A 279 11.52 -20.59 -10.31
C ASP A 279 10.07 -20.74 -9.82
N SER A 280 9.88 -20.81 -8.51
CA SER A 280 8.56 -20.86 -7.87
C SER A 280 7.75 -19.54 -7.98
N GLY A 281 8.36 -18.48 -8.48
CA GLY A 281 7.83 -17.11 -8.47
C GLY A 281 8.09 -16.35 -7.18
N ASN A 282 8.74 -16.97 -6.17
CA ASN A 282 9.08 -16.27 -4.94
C ASN A 282 10.18 -15.23 -5.15
N ILE A 283 10.01 -14.10 -4.52
CA ILE A 283 11.03 -13.06 -4.32
C ILE A 283 11.42 -13.13 -2.85
N PRO A 284 12.68 -13.44 -2.49
CA PRO A 284 13.12 -13.61 -1.12
C PRO A 284 12.83 -12.40 -0.24
N ALA A 285 12.40 -12.63 1.00
CA ALA A 285 12.19 -11.58 1.98
C ALA A 285 13.54 -10.95 2.40
N GLU A 286 13.68 -9.64 2.24
CA GLU A 286 14.88 -8.88 2.60
C GLU A 286 14.58 -7.59 3.41
N HIS A 287 13.33 -7.31 3.74
CA HIS A 287 12.99 -6.09 4.46
C HIS A 287 13.54 -6.07 5.89
N TYR A 288 14.02 -4.89 6.33
CA TYR A 288 14.67 -4.73 7.66
C TYR A 288 13.72 -4.97 8.84
N GLU A 289 12.42 -4.77 8.67
CA GLU A 289 11.38 -5.01 9.69
C GLU A 289 10.73 -6.39 9.60
N ALA A 290 11.13 -7.21 8.63
CA ALA A 290 10.60 -8.56 8.46
C ALA A 290 11.68 -9.63 8.68
N PRO A 291 11.32 -10.86 9.03
CA PRO A 291 12.23 -12.00 8.94
C PRO A 291 12.73 -12.14 7.50
N THR A 292 14.03 -12.37 7.34
CA THR A 292 14.68 -12.51 6.04
C THR A 292 14.96 -13.98 5.71
N GLY A 293 14.93 -14.33 4.43
CA GLY A 293 15.28 -15.68 3.98
C GLY A 293 14.81 -16.00 2.56
N GLU A 294 15.59 -16.79 1.85
CA GLU A 294 15.30 -17.17 0.46
C GLU A 294 14.01 -17.98 0.28
N HIS A 295 13.58 -18.69 1.31
CA HIS A 295 12.36 -19.51 1.32
C HIS A 295 11.14 -18.78 1.86
N LEU A 296 11.29 -17.55 2.31
CA LEU A 296 10.21 -16.75 2.88
C LEU A 296 9.55 -15.88 1.80
N VAL A 297 8.23 -15.88 1.78
CA VAL A 297 7.38 -15.03 0.95
C VAL A 297 6.81 -13.94 1.85
N ASP A 298 7.36 -12.75 1.74
CA ASP A 298 6.92 -11.58 2.51
C ASP A 298 5.83 -10.85 1.73
N THR A 299 4.62 -10.90 2.23
CA THR A 299 3.43 -10.28 1.62
C THR A 299 3.11 -8.90 2.17
N ILE A 300 3.91 -8.39 3.12
CA ILE A 300 3.74 -7.04 3.68
C ILE A 300 4.65 -6.04 2.96
N TYR A 301 5.93 -6.39 2.77
CA TYR A 301 6.92 -5.44 2.29
C TYR A 301 7.52 -5.77 0.92
N THR A 302 7.32 -6.97 0.38
CA THR A 302 8.03 -7.40 -0.83
C THR A 302 7.10 -7.81 -1.96
N VAL A 303 6.47 -8.98 -1.87
CA VAL A 303 5.78 -9.58 -3.03
C VAL A 303 4.48 -8.88 -3.41
N ASN A 304 3.78 -8.28 -2.45
CA ASN A 304 2.58 -7.47 -2.69
C ASN A 304 2.91 -6.23 -3.54
N TRP A 305 4.00 -5.55 -3.25
CA TRP A 305 4.45 -4.37 -3.98
C TRP A 305 5.10 -4.72 -5.31
N ALA A 306 5.95 -5.75 -5.33
CA ALA A 306 6.51 -6.29 -6.58
C ALA A 306 5.41 -6.72 -7.56
N LEU A 307 4.29 -7.26 -7.06
CA LEU A 307 3.16 -7.67 -7.88
C LEU A 307 2.53 -6.49 -8.62
N ILE A 308 2.36 -5.34 -7.95
CA ILE A 308 1.85 -4.09 -8.54
C ILE A 308 2.85 -3.56 -9.59
N GLY A 309 4.11 -3.43 -9.19
CA GLY A 309 5.14 -2.88 -10.07
C GLY A 309 5.35 -3.75 -11.32
N LEU A 310 5.43 -5.07 -11.17
CA LEU A 310 5.57 -5.99 -12.30
C LEU A 310 4.33 -6.02 -13.20
N GLN A 311 3.12 -5.90 -12.65
CA GLN A 311 1.91 -5.77 -13.47
C GLN A 311 1.98 -4.51 -14.35
N ALA A 312 2.37 -3.38 -13.77
CA ALA A 312 2.50 -2.12 -14.50
C ALA A 312 3.60 -2.20 -15.57
N LEU A 313 4.80 -2.69 -15.20
CA LEU A 313 5.92 -2.79 -16.12
C LEU A 313 5.66 -3.80 -17.25
N SER A 314 5.02 -4.95 -16.95
CA SER A 314 4.68 -5.96 -17.97
C SER A 314 3.66 -5.47 -19.00
N SER A 315 2.91 -4.43 -18.69
CA SER A 315 1.95 -3.83 -19.64
C SER A 315 2.62 -3.00 -20.75
N VAL A 316 3.88 -2.61 -20.54
CA VAL A 316 4.67 -1.80 -21.47
C VAL A 316 5.96 -2.47 -21.96
N ASP A 317 6.36 -3.59 -21.33
CA ASP A 317 7.54 -4.36 -21.72
C ASP A 317 7.31 -5.87 -21.51
N GLU A 318 7.22 -6.60 -22.62
CA GLU A 318 6.95 -8.06 -22.65
C GLU A 318 7.96 -8.90 -21.86
N LYS A 319 9.18 -8.40 -21.66
CA LYS A 319 10.23 -9.06 -20.86
C LYS A 319 9.75 -9.48 -19.48
N TYR A 320 8.86 -8.70 -18.87
CA TYR A 320 8.42 -8.88 -17.48
C TYR A 320 7.13 -9.70 -17.34
N ILE A 321 6.45 -10.05 -18.44
CA ILE A 321 5.19 -10.81 -18.39
C ILE A 321 5.36 -12.13 -17.65
N SER A 322 6.40 -12.91 -17.98
CA SER A 322 6.62 -14.22 -17.34
C SER A 322 6.85 -14.11 -15.83
N ALA A 323 7.59 -13.08 -15.39
CA ALA A 323 7.83 -12.85 -13.96
C ALA A 323 6.55 -12.45 -13.23
N TYR A 324 5.78 -11.53 -13.79
CA TYR A 324 4.48 -11.15 -13.27
C TYR A 324 3.54 -12.36 -13.12
N GLU A 325 3.43 -13.18 -14.16
CA GLU A 325 2.54 -14.36 -14.14
C GLU A 325 2.99 -15.41 -13.10
N LYS A 326 4.30 -15.64 -12.95
CA LYS A 326 4.84 -16.53 -11.91
C LYS A 326 4.51 -16.03 -10.50
N LEU A 327 4.75 -14.74 -10.25
CA LEU A 327 4.48 -14.14 -8.94
C LEU A 327 2.97 -14.17 -8.62
N LYS A 328 2.13 -13.80 -9.58
CA LYS A 328 0.67 -13.88 -9.46
C LYS A 328 0.18 -15.30 -9.16
N ALA A 329 0.73 -16.29 -9.86
CA ALA A 329 0.38 -17.70 -9.63
C ALA A 329 0.79 -18.15 -8.21
N LEU A 330 1.97 -17.74 -7.73
CA LEU A 330 2.40 -17.99 -6.35
C LEU A 330 1.41 -17.38 -5.35
N ILE A 331 1.10 -16.11 -5.49
CA ILE A 331 0.17 -15.39 -4.58
C ILE A 331 -1.20 -16.06 -4.52
N ILE A 332 -1.76 -16.45 -5.66
CA ILE A 332 -3.04 -17.17 -5.70
C ILE A 332 -2.92 -18.53 -5.00
N ARG A 333 -1.83 -19.24 -5.18
CA ARG A 333 -1.59 -20.57 -4.60
C ARG A 333 -1.47 -20.55 -3.09
N ILE A 334 -0.83 -19.51 -2.53
CA ILE A 334 -0.60 -19.41 -1.09
C ILE A 334 -1.75 -18.75 -0.32
N GLN A 335 -2.84 -18.33 -0.97
CA GLN A 335 -3.99 -17.79 -0.26
C GLN A 335 -4.45 -18.76 0.84
N ASP A 336 -4.71 -18.25 2.03
CA ASP A 336 -5.12 -19.09 3.17
C ASP A 336 -6.57 -19.55 3.01
N ILE A 337 -6.74 -20.81 2.71
CA ILE A 337 -8.06 -21.45 2.53
C ILE A 337 -8.27 -22.48 3.63
N THR A 338 -9.10 -22.11 4.60
CA THR A 338 -9.30 -22.86 5.84
C THR A 338 -10.77 -22.73 6.30
N PRO A 339 -11.29 -23.65 7.13
CA PRO A 339 -12.61 -23.48 7.76
C PRO A 339 -12.69 -22.31 8.76
N ASP A 340 -11.55 -21.78 9.20
CA ASP A 340 -11.49 -20.68 10.16
C ASP A 340 -11.79 -19.35 9.46
N VAL A 341 -12.96 -18.78 9.73
CA VAL A 341 -13.47 -17.57 9.07
C VAL A 341 -12.59 -16.33 9.30
N GLN A 342 -11.79 -16.30 10.37
CA GLN A 342 -10.95 -15.15 10.69
C GLN A 342 -9.73 -15.04 9.79
N VAL A 343 -9.35 -16.14 9.15
CA VAL A 343 -8.20 -16.18 8.23
C VAL A 343 -8.55 -16.75 6.86
N ASN A 344 -9.76 -17.29 6.68
CA ASN A 344 -10.17 -17.89 5.41
C ASN A 344 -10.25 -16.84 4.30
N GLY A 345 -9.40 -16.95 3.30
CA GLY A 345 -9.36 -16.07 2.14
C GLY A 345 -8.37 -14.92 2.24
N CYS A 346 -7.61 -14.81 3.34
CA CYS A 346 -6.57 -13.79 3.48
C CYS A 346 -5.21 -14.21 2.90
N TRP A 347 -4.32 -13.25 2.84
CA TRP A 347 -2.88 -13.44 2.81
C TRP A 347 -2.31 -12.95 4.14
N ARG A 348 -1.59 -13.84 4.85
CA ARG A 348 -0.89 -13.48 6.09
C ARG A 348 0.45 -12.85 5.75
N GLY A 349 1.12 -12.23 6.71
CA GLY A 349 2.34 -11.48 6.47
C GLY A 349 3.55 -12.29 5.99
N MET A 350 3.63 -13.60 6.27
CA MET A 350 4.77 -14.43 5.88
C MET A 350 4.35 -15.87 5.58
N PHE A 351 4.83 -16.40 4.43
CA PHE A 351 4.65 -17.79 4.04
C PHE A 351 6.00 -18.49 3.89
N ASP A 352 6.14 -19.67 4.48
CA ASP A 352 7.35 -20.48 4.40
C ASP A 352 7.21 -21.53 3.28
N MET A 353 7.98 -21.35 2.21
CA MET A 353 7.96 -22.22 1.05
C MET A 353 8.49 -23.63 1.36
N ASN A 354 9.41 -23.78 2.31
CA ASN A 354 9.96 -25.07 2.70
C ASN A 354 8.95 -25.90 3.48
N ARG A 355 8.16 -25.24 4.33
CA ARG A 355 7.10 -25.87 5.12
C ARG A 355 5.77 -25.92 4.35
N ASN A 356 5.65 -25.17 3.27
CA ASN A 356 4.42 -24.95 2.53
C ASN A 356 3.25 -24.53 3.44
N SER A 357 3.51 -23.58 4.32
CA SER A 357 2.54 -23.10 5.31
C SER A 357 2.82 -21.66 5.71
N TRP A 358 1.80 -20.97 6.22
CA TRP A 358 1.95 -19.68 6.85
C TRP A 358 2.80 -19.79 8.11
N GLY A 359 3.82 -18.94 8.25
CA GLY A 359 4.83 -18.95 9.30
C GLY A 359 6.18 -18.47 8.78
N GLY A 360 7.23 -18.72 9.54
CA GLY A 360 8.61 -18.37 9.15
C GLY A 360 9.16 -17.15 9.85
N GLY A 361 8.48 -16.71 10.90
CA GLY A 361 8.89 -15.62 11.76
C GLY A 361 7.75 -14.65 12.02
N ASP A 362 7.39 -14.57 13.27
CA ASP A 362 6.32 -13.68 13.73
C ASP A 362 6.94 -12.48 14.42
N ARG A 363 7.36 -11.52 13.63
CA ARG A 363 7.78 -10.22 14.12
C ARG A 363 6.58 -9.29 14.22
N TYR A 364 6.79 -8.19 14.93
CA TYR A 364 5.80 -7.13 15.14
C TYR A 364 5.11 -6.70 13.86
N GLU A 365 5.85 -6.42 12.78
CA GLU A 365 5.30 -5.95 11.51
C GLU A 365 5.24 -7.03 10.43
N GLY A 366 6.24 -7.88 10.34
CA GLY A 366 6.44 -8.77 9.20
C GLY A 366 6.42 -10.26 9.56
N GLY A 367 5.29 -10.85 9.86
CA GLY A 367 5.18 -12.27 10.12
C GLY A 367 3.78 -12.80 9.84
N ALA A 368 3.61 -14.12 9.86
CA ALA A 368 2.31 -14.75 9.66
C ALA A 368 1.30 -14.43 10.77
N GLY A 369 1.77 -13.92 11.89
CA GLY A 369 0.94 -13.41 12.98
C GLY A 369 0.28 -12.05 12.69
N SER A 370 0.73 -11.32 11.66
CA SER A 370 0.17 -10.02 11.26
C SER A 370 -0.55 -10.16 9.92
N ILE A 371 -1.85 -9.89 9.89
CA ILE A 371 -2.71 -10.01 8.70
C ILE A 371 -3.32 -8.65 8.41
N TYR A 372 -2.62 -7.85 7.61
CA TYR A 372 -3.03 -6.49 7.29
C TYR A 372 -4.21 -6.44 6.31
N THR A 373 -5.14 -5.52 6.55
CA THR A 373 -6.27 -5.22 5.67
C THR A 373 -5.83 -4.37 4.47
N GLY A 374 -5.22 -3.24 4.74
CA GLY A 374 -4.41 -2.52 3.78
C GLY A 374 -3.06 -3.22 3.59
N TRP A 375 -2.10 -2.56 2.95
CA TRP A 375 -0.71 -3.04 2.80
C TRP A 375 -0.54 -4.46 2.23
N THR A 376 -1.37 -5.42 2.59
CA THR A 376 -1.31 -6.80 2.10
C THR A 376 -2.57 -7.18 1.32
N ASN A 377 -3.70 -7.30 2.01
CA ASN A 377 -4.89 -7.94 1.44
C ASN A 377 -5.57 -7.08 0.37
N ALA A 378 -5.74 -5.78 0.59
CA ALA A 378 -6.30 -4.89 -0.40
C ALA A 378 -5.39 -4.74 -1.64
N PRO A 379 -4.08 -4.43 -1.52
CA PRO A 379 -3.19 -4.32 -2.66
C PRO A 379 -3.09 -5.57 -3.53
N ILE A 380 -2.96 -6.74 -2.93
CA ILE A 380 -2.97 -8.02 -3.68
C ILE A 380 -4.28 -8.17 -4.45
N SER A 381 -5.41 -7.88 -3.79
CA SER A 381 -6.72 -7.99 -4.39
C SER A 381 -6.97 -6.97 -5.51
N TRP A 382 -6.39 -5.74 -5.43
CA TRP A 382 -6.45 -4.78 -6.54
C TRP A 382 -5.84 -5.34 -7.80
N VAL A 383 -4.65 -5.95 -7.69
CA VAL A 383 -3.96 -6.52 -8.84
C VAL A 383 -4.83 -7.58 -9.49
N LEU A 384 -5.43 -8.48 -8.69
CA LEU A 384 -6.34 -9.51 -9.22
C LEU A 384 -7.59 -8.91 -9.87
N ALA A 385 -8.18 -7.88 -9.27
CA ALA A 385 -9.35 -7.20 -9.82
C ALA A 385 -9.01 -6.46 -11.11
N LEU A 386 -7.94 -5.69 -11.13
CA LEU A 386 -7.46 -4.94 -12.28
C LEU A 386 -7.08 -5.85 -13.45
N ASP A 387 -6.43 -6.98 -13.17
CA ASP A 387 -6.09 -7.98 -14.19
C ASP A 387 -7.35 -8.59 -14.85
N ILE A 388 -8.38 -8.87 -14.06
CA ILE A 388 -9.69 -9.32 -14.59
C ILE A 388 -10.32 -8.23 -15.47
N LEU A 389 -10.18 -6.96 -15.10
CA LEU A 389 -10.67 -5.80 -15.85
C LEU A 389 -9.76 -5.42 -17.02
N LYS A 390 -8.63 -6.12 -17.23
CA LYS A 390 -7.58 -5.82 -18.23
C LYS A 390 -7.00 -4.42 -18.06
N ARG A 391 -6.67 -4.06 -16.83
CA ARG A 391 -6.09 -2.79 -16.40
C ARG A 391 -4.92 -3.05 -15.45
N ASN A 392 -4.12 -2.04 -15.18
CA ASN A 392 -3.20 -2.00 -14.05
C ASN A 392 -3.51 -0.78 -13.17
N LEU A 393 -2.79 -0.62 -12.06
CA LEU A 393 -3.06 0.44 -11.08
C LEU A 393 -2.95 1.85 -11.69
N PHE A 394 -2.13 2.03 -12.71
CA PHE A 394 -1.83 3.32 -13.36
C PHE A 394 -2.56 3.53 -14.70
N SER A 395 -3.55 2.70 -15.06
CA SER A 395 -4.22 2.76 -16.37
C SER A 395 -5.49 3.61 -16.39
#